data_88a9d8b6b4a89350ef759b29816eef56
#
_entry.id   88a9d8b6b4a89350ef759b29816eef56
#
_cell.length_a   1.000
_cell.length_b   1.000
_cell.length_c   1.000
_cell.angle_alpha   90.00
_cell.angle_beta   90.00
_cell.angle_gamma   90.00
#
_symmetry.space_group_name_H-M   'P 1'
#
loop_
_entity.id
_entity.type
_entity.pdbx_description
1 polymer ?
#
loop_
_entity_poly.entity_id
_entity_poly.type
_entity_poly.pdbx_seq_one_letter_code
_entity_poly.pdbx_strand_id
1 'polypeptide(L)'
;EDEVMQFQTIILMLMRIERVNVEIILEWLERYADIFKEPISRCVNNYEAGAWEALEVLKNETNYQQFIRIVESLQAAVEKIPIRDAFDELDSERDYYQAKRRESNDRLIAKKGRIGKVIGFAPMVVMFVGYLIVPLVVIGLTSMTSSMAGLQ
;
A
#
# COMPACT_ATOMS: atom_id res chain seq x y z
N GLU A 1 8.35 6.11 -0.80
CA GLU A 1 7.30 5.63 0.12
C GLU A 1 7.78 4.40 0.89
N ASP A 2 8.37 3.43 0.22
CA ASP A 2 8.86 2.18 0.83
C ASP A 2 10.02 2.44 1.81
N GLU A 3 10.92 3.35 1.48
CA GLU A 3 12.03 3.75 2.35
C GLU A 3 11.57 4.38 3.67
N VAL A 4 10.54 5.23 3.64
CA VAL A 4 10.00 5.84 4.87
C VAL A 4 9.31 4.80 5.76
N MET A 5 8.66 3.80 5.18
CA MET A 5 8.12 2.67 5.96
C MET A 5 9.24 1.80 6.57
N GLN A 6 10.35 1.66 5.86
CA GLN A 6 11.54 1.01 6.40
C GLN A 6 12.10 1.80 7.58
N PHE A 7 12.19 3.13 7.49
CA PHE A 7 12.61 3.98 8.59
C PHE A 7 11.71 3.82 9.82
N GLN A 8 10.39 3.85 9.66
CA GLN A 8 9.46 3.61 10.76
C GLN A 8 9.71 2.23 11.42
N THR A 9 9.98 1.21 10.62
CA THR A 9 10.28 -0.12 11.14
C THR A 9 11.58 -0.16 11.95
N ILE A 10 12.64 0.50 11.45
CA ILE A 10 13.93 0.61 12.14
C ILE A 10 13.76 1.36 13.47
N ILE A 11 13.06 2.48 13.47
CA ILE A 11 12.80 3.26 14.68
C ILE A 11 12.05 2.43 15.72
N LEU A 12 10.99 1.72 15.33
CA LEU A 12 10.22 0.86 16.23
C LEU A 12 11.05 -0.30 16.80
N MET A 13 11.98 -0.85 16.01
CA MET A 13 12.93 -1.85 16.51
C MET A 13 13.91 -1.25 17.51
N LEU A 14 14.45 -0.08 17.23
CA LEU A 14 15.41 0.61 18.10
C LEU A 14 14.76 1.04 19.43
N MET A 15 13.49 1.47 19.42
CA MET A 15 12.76 1.83 20.64
C MET A 15 12.58 0.68 21.65
N ARG A 16 12.78 -0.57 21.22
CA ARG A 16 12.77 -1.74 22.12
C ARG A 16 14.09 -1.89 22.89
N ILE A 17 15.13 -1.17 22.49
CA ILE A 17 16.44 -1.20 23.13
C ILE A 17 16.44 -0.14 24.23
N GLU A 18 16.81 -0.53 25.46
CA GLU A 18 16.99 0.41 26.55
C GLU A 18 18.19 1.36 26.21
N ARG A 19 17.99 2.67 26.31
CA ARG A 19 18.99 3.73 26.08
C ARG A 19 19.23 4.10 24.60
N VAL A 20 18.25 4.06 23.76
CA VAL A 20 18.32 4.68 22.43
C VAL A 20 18.17 6.19 22.56
N ASN A 21 19.06 6.94 21.90
CA ASN A 21 18.98 8.39 21.74
C ASN A 21 18.69 8.73 20.26
N VAL A 22 18.36 9.98 19.99
CA VAL A 22 18.05 10.47 18.64
C VAL A 22 19.24 10.33 17.68
N GLU A 23 20.47 10.52 18.18
CA GLU A 23 21.69 10.37 17.40
C GLU A 23 21.86 8.95 16.85
N ILE A 24 21.70 7.94 17.69
CA ILE A 24 21.74 6.53 17.28
C ILE A 24 20.66 6.24 16.23
N ILE A 25 19.46 6.78 16.40
CA ILE A 25 18.39 6.62 15.41
C ILE A 25 18.81 7.22 14.07
N LEU A 26 19.36 8.43 14.05
CA LEU A 26 19.82 9.09 12.82
C LEU A 26 20.94 8.33 12.13
N GLU A 27 21.92 7.78 12.87
CA GLU A 27 22.98 6.94 12.31
C GLU A 27 22.44 5.67 11.65
N TRP A 28 21.44 5.05 12.27
CA TRP A 28 20.77 3.89 11.68
C TRP A 28 19.98 4.27 10.44
N LEU A 29 19.27 5.39 10.46
CA LEU A 29 18.54 5.88 9.27
C LEU A 29 19.52 6.20 8.14
N GLU A 30 20.66 6.84 8.40
CA GLU A 30 21.69 7.11 7.41
C GLU A 30 22.21 5.83 6.75
N ARG A 31 22.46 4.80 7.56
CA ARG A 31 22.99 3.51 7.08
C ARG A 31 22.04 2.80 6.10
N TYR A 32 20.76 2.94 6.30
CA TYR A 32 19.73 2.26 5.50
C TYR A 32 19.02 3.20 4.51
N ALA A 33 19.39 4.48 4.48
CA ALA A 33 18.88 5.45 3.54
C ALA A 33 19.48 5.26 2.14
N ASP A 34 18.67 5.45 1.14
CA ASP A 34 19.06 5.51 -0.26
C ASP A 34 18.72 6.89 -0.86
N ILE A 35 17.44 7.22 -0.95
CA ILE A 35 16.94 8.50 -1.47
C ILE A 35 17.22 9.65 -0.50
N PHE A 36 17.02 9.42 0.81
CA PHE A 36 17.20 10.42 1.87
C PHE A 36 18.61 10.43 2.48
N LYS A 37 19.56 9.67 1.93
CA LYS A 37 20.89 9.49 2.48
C LYS A 37 21.64 10.81 2.64
N GLU A 38 21.66 11.64 1.61
CA GLU A 38 22.41 12.89 1.63
C GLU A 38 21.87 13.92 2.64
N PRO A 39 20.56 14.19 2.73
CA PRO A 39 19.99 15.03 3.78
C PRO A 39 20.24 14.51 5.20
N ILE A 40 20.08 13.19 5.41
CA ILE A 40 20.31 12.56 6.71
C ILE A 40 21.77 12.64 7.11
N SER A 41 22.71 12.36 6.20
CA SER A 41 24.16 12.46 6.46
C SER A 41 24.56 13.89 6.85
N ARG A 42 24.00 14.91 6.20
CA ARG A 42 24.23 16.32 6.61
C ARG A 42 23.69 16.60 8.00
N CYS A 43 22.53 16.05 8.34
CA CYS A 43 21.94 16.18 9.67
C CYS A 43 22.82 15.53 10.74
N VAL A 44 23.30 14.30 10.52
CA VAL A 44 24.20 13.57 11.44
C VAL A 44 25.48 14.37 11.67
N ASN A 45 26.12 14.87 10.62
CA ASN A 45 27.36 15.65 10.70
C ASN A 45 27.19 16.97 11.47
N ASN A 46 26.01 17.59 11.43
CA ASN A 46 25.74 18.84 12.13
C ASN A 46 25.06 18.64 13.49
N TYR A 47 24.75 17.41 13.87
CA TYR A 47 23.96 17.10 15.06
C TYR A 47 24.64 17.55 16.35
N GLU A 48 25.97 17.38 16.48
CA GLU A 48 26.73 17.80 17.65
C GLU A 48 26.78 19.34 17.81
N ALA A 49 26.69 20.08 16.69
CA ALA A 49 26.69 21.54 16.72
C ALA A 49 25.37 22.13 17.21
N GLY A 50 24.25 21.44 16.95
CA GLY A 50 22.90 21.80 17.36
C GLY A 50 21.89 20.77 16.86
N ALA A 51 21.44 19.89 17.75
CA ALA A 51 20.55 18.78 17.39
C ALA A 51 19.21 19.26 16.83
N TRP A 52 18.62 20.27 17.43
CA TRP A 52 17.31 20.79 17.00
C TRP A 52 17.41 21.50 15.63
N GLU A 53 18.43 22.33 15.48
CA GLU A 53 18.70 23.07 14.23
C GLU A 53 19.03 22.13 13.07
N ALA A 54 19.81 21.08 13.33
CA ALA A 54 20.13 20.07 12.32
C ALA A 54 18.87 19.32 11.83
N LEU A 55 17.97 18.98 12.74
CA LEU A 55 16.68 18.36 12.40
C LEU A 55 15.75 19.33 11.67
N GLU A 56 15.76 20.63 12.03
CA GLU A 56 14.95 21.64 11.33
C GLU A 56 15.42 21.82 9.88
N VAL A 57 16.72 21.81 9.63
CA VAL A 57 17.28 21.84 8.27
C VAL A 57 16.85 20.60 7.50
N LEU A 58 16.95 19.41 8.09
CA LEU A 58 16.51 18.15 7.49
C LEU A 58 15.01 18.16 7.12
N LYS A 59 14.18 18.72 8.00
CA LYS A 59 12.74 18.90 7.77
C LYS A 59 12.48 19.78 6.56
N ASN A 60 13.19 20.93 6.46
CA ASN A 60 13.00 21.91 5.40
C ASN A 60 13.55 21.45 4.04
N GLU A 61 14.57 20.61 4.02
CA GLU A 61 15.12 20.01 2.79
C GLU A 61 14.23 18.91 2.20
N THR A 62 13.30 18.39 2.99
CA THR A 62 12.47 17.25 2.58
C THR A 62 11.03 17.65 2.34
N ASN A 63 10.51 17.36 1.14
CA ASN A 63 9.11 17.66 0.77
C ASN A 63 8.15 16.49 1.01
N TYR A 64 8.57 15.43 1.70
CA TYR A 64 7.76 14.23 1.89
C TYR A 64 7.12 14.19 3.28
N GLN A 65 5.81 14.40 3.34
CA GLN A 65 5.04 14.59 4.58
C GLN A 65 5.24 13.49 5.63
N GLN A 66 5.32 12.23 5.22
CA GLN A 66 5.52 11.13 6.16
C GLN A 66 6.92 11.14 6.78
N PHE A 67 7.93 11.57 6.04
CA PHE A 67 9.28 11.74 6.56
C PHE A 67 9.38 12.97 7.47
N ILE A 68 8.71 14.07 7.12
CA ILE A 68 8.63 15.27 7.97
C ILE A 68 8.10 14.92 9.36
N ARG A 69 7.06 14.09 9.46
CA ARG A 69 6.52 13.63 10.75
C ARG A 69 7.51 12.83 11.58
N ILE A 70 8.33 11.98 10.93
CA ILE A 70 9.42 11.27 11.61
C ILE A 70 10.41 12.28 12.19
N VAL A 71 10.81 13.30 11.42
CA VAL A 71 11.73 14.34 11.87
C VAL A 71 11.12 15.16 13.01
N GLU A 72 9.84 15.50 12.95
CA GLU A 72 9.12 16.20 14.03
C GLU A 72 9.09 15.38 15.33
N SER A 73 8.90 14.06 15.23
CA SER A 73 8.97 13.17 16.40
C SER A 73 10.39 13.08 16.97
N LEU A 74 11.43 13.12 16.13
CA LEU A 74 12.82 13.20 16.57
C LEU A 74 13.12 14.53 17.25
N GLN A 75 12.60 15.66 16.73
CA GLN A 75 12.71 16.97 17.37
C GLN A 75 12.05 16.99 18.76
N ALA A 76 10.85 16.44 18.89
CA ALA A 76 10.16 16.32 20.17
C ALA A 76 10.97 15.48 21.18
N ALA A 77 11.62 14.42 20.71
CA ALA A 77 12.50 13.59 21.55
C ALA A 77 13.77 14.33 22.02
N VAL A 78 14.30 15.25 21.22
CA VAL A 78 15.42 16.13 21.62
C VAL A 78 14.99 17.12 22.72
N GLU A 79 13.75 17.60 22.69
CA GLU A 79 13.20 18.55 23.66
C GLU A 79 12.77 17.92 25.02
N LYS A 80 13.21 16.69 25.33
CA LYS A 80 12.97 15.97 26.61
C LYS A 80 11.66 15.17 26.69
N ILE A 81 10.95 14.96 25.60
CA ILE A 81 9.87 13.98 25.58
C ILE A 81 10.52 12.59 25.43
N PRO A 82 10.12 11.57 26.21
CA PRO A 82 10.60 10.22 26.01
C PRO A 82 10.41 9.78 24.54
N ILE A 83 11.44 9.21 23.94
CA ILE A 83 11.41 8.80 22.52
C ILE A 83 10.19 7.93 22.24
N ARG A 84 9.81 7.05 23.16
CA ARG A 84 8.62 6.20 23.03
C ARG A 84 7.35 7.02 22.86
N ASP A 85 7.16 8.04 23.68
CA ASP A 85 5.94 8.88 23.64
C ASP A 85 5.89 9.75 22.37
N ALA A 86 7.07 10.19 21.89
CA ALA A 86 7.17 10.95 20.65
C ALA A 86 6.81 10.14 19.40
N PHE A 87 6.94 8.81 19.46
CA PHE A 87 6.66 7.91 18.34
C PHE A 87 5.38 7.09 18.49
N ASP A 88 4.66 7.16 19.60
CA ASP A 88 3.38 6.46 19.82
C ASP A 88 2.32 6.86 18.79
N GLU A 89 2.29 8.12 18.40
CA GLU A 89 1.37 8.64 17.39
C GLU A 89 1.71 8.07 15.98
N LEU A 90 2.99 7.95 15.65
CA LEU A 90 3.45 7.36 14.38
C LEU A 90 3.14 5.86 14.28
N ASP A 91 3.15 5.12 15.37
CA ASP A 91 2.82 3.70 15.39
C ASP A 91 1.33 3.49 15.10
N SER A 92 0.47 4.29 15.70
CA SER A 92 -0.98 4.25 15.43
C SER A 92 -1.33 4.65 13.99
N GLU A 93 -0.66 5.62 13.41
CA GLU A 93 -0.83 6.01 12.00
C GLU A 93 -0.37 4.90 11.03
N ARG A 94 0.74 4.24 11.34
CA ARG A 94 1.25 3.12 10.53
C ARG A 94 0.22 2.00 10.40
N ASP A 95 -0.42 1.62 11.50
CA ASP A 95 -1.45 0.59 11.51
C ASP A 95 -2.67 1.00 10.66
N TYR A 96 -3.06 2.27 10.72
CA TYR A 96 -4.12 2.83 9.89
C TYR A 96 -3.77 2.78 8.39
N TYR A 97 -2.56 3.19 8.00
CA TYR A 97 -2.13 3.13 6.59
C TYR A 97 -1.96 1.72 6.08
N GLN A 98 -1.49 0.78 6.90
CA GLN A 98 -1.42 -0.64 6.53
C GLN A 98 -2.81 -1.25 6.35
N ALA A 99 -3.75 -0.95 7.23
CA ALA A 99 -5.14 -1.40 7.10
C ALA A 99 -5.79 -0.84 5.83
N LYS A 100 -5.57 0.44 5.52
CA LYS A 100 -6.08 1.09 4.30
C LYS A 100 -5.47 0.51 3.03
N ARG A 101 -4.18 0.15 3.02
CA ARG A 101 -3.54 -0.54 1.88
C ARG A 101 -4.09 -1.95 1.69
N ARG A 102 -4.33 -2.71 2.75
CA ARG A 102 -4.98 -4.03 2.67
C ARG A 102 -6.37 -3.91 2.07
N GLU A 103 -7.17 -2.99 2.55
CA GLU A 103 -8.51 -2.75 2.04
C GLU A 103 -8.53 -2.35 0.55
N SER A 104 -7.60 -1.50 0.09
CA SER A 104 -7.51 -1.14 -1.33
C SER A 104 -7.03 -2.28 -2.21
N ASN A 105 -6.11 -3.14 -1.74
CA ASN A 105 -5.69 -4.35 -2.44
C ASN A 105 -6.83 -5.38 -2.51
N ASP A 106 -7.58 -5.57 -1.43
CA ASP A 106 -8.73 -6.49 -1.40
C ASP A 106 -9.83 -6.04 -2.36
N ARG A 107 -10.06 -4.74 -2.49
CA ARG A 107 -11.00 -4.18 -3.48
C ARG A 107 -10.55 -4.41 -4.92
N LEU A 108 -9.25 -4.33 -5.20
CA LEU A 108 -8.69 -4.63 -6.53
C LEU A 108 -8.77 -6.13 -6.86
N ILE A 109 -8.49 -6.99 -5.89
CA ILE A 109 -8.60 -8.45 -6.04
C ILE A 109 -10.07 -8.85 -6.21
N ALA A 110 -10.99 -8.27 -5.45
CA ALA A 110 -12.43 -8.53 -5.59
C ALA A 110 -12.98 -8.08 -6.95
N LYS A 111 -12.51 -6.95 -7.49
CA LYS A 111 -12.85 -6.53 -8.87
C LYS A 111 -12.33 -7.51 -9.91
N LYS A 112 -11.07 -7.93 -9.83
CA LYS A 112 -10.49 -8.91 -10.75
C LYS A 112 -11.15 -10.28 -10.63
N GLY A 113 -11.47 -10.73 -9.42
CA GLY A 113 -12.16 -11.99 -9.17
C GLY A 113 -13.58 -12.02 -9.72
N ARG A 114 -14.32 -10.91 -9.68
CA ARG A 114 -15.67 -10.81 -10.24
C ARG A 114 -15.65 -10.88 -11.77
N ILE A 115 -14.71 -10.20 -12.42
CA ILE A 115 -14.51 -10.25 -13.88
C ILE A 115 -14.09 -11.65 -14.32
N GLY A 116 -13.19 -12.32 -13.59
CA GLY A 116 -12.76 -13.68 -13.87
C GLY A 116 -13.89 -14.70 -13.78
N LYS A 117 -14.82 -14.57 -12.83
CA LYS A 117 -16.01 -15.42 -12.72
C LYS A 117 -16.97 -15.24 -13.89
N VAL A 118 -17.20 -14.00 -14.34
CA VAL A 118 -18.09 -13.71 -15.48
C VAL A 118 -17.49 -14.26 -16.78
N ILE A 119 -16.20 -14.11 -17.00
CA ILE A 119 -15.51 -14.63 -18.20
C ILE A 119 -15.47 -16.16 -18.18
N GLY A 120 -15.31 -16.80 -17.02
CA GLY A 120 -15.30 -18.25 -16.89
C GLY A 120 -16.68 -18.91 -17.15
N PHE A 121 -17.77 -18.21 -16.82
CA PHE A 121 -19.14 -18.70 -17.05
C PHE A 121 -19.66 -18.44 -18.47
N ALA A 122 -19.13 -17.43 -19.17
CA ALA A 122 -19.60 -17.05 -20.51
C ALA A 122 -19.60 -18.21 -21.54
N PRO A 123 -18.53 -19.00 -21.71
CA PRO A 123 -18.51 -20.08 -22.67
C PRO A 123 -19.52 -21.21 -22.32
N MET A 124 -19.76 -21.46 -21.04
CA MET A 124 -20.71 -22.47 -20.60
C MET A 124 -22.16 -22.09 -20.92
N VAL A 125 -22.50 -20.81 -20.73
CA VAL A 125 -23.83 -20.26 -21.06
C VAL A 125 -24.06 -20.29 -22.58
N VAL A 126 -23.07 -19.91 -23.38
CA VAL A 126 -23.17 -19.95 -24.85
C VAL A 126 -23.35 -21.37 -25.37
N MET A 127 -22.62 -22.36 -24.82
CA MET A 127 -22.81 -23.75 -25.18
C MET A 127 -24.20 -24.28 -24.82
N PHE A 128 -24.71 -23.93 -23.64
CA PHE A 128 -26.01 -24.38 -23.17
C PHE A 128 -27.15 -23.79 -24.00
N VAL A 129 -27.08 -22.50 -24.32
CA VAL A 129 -28.06 -21.82 -25.19
C VAL A 129 -28.02 -22.37 -26.62
N GLY A 130 -26.82 -22.61 -27.17
CA GLY A 130 -26.63 -23.21 -28.48
C GLY A 130 -27.24 -24.61 -28.56
N TYR A 131 -27.01 -25.45 -27.54
CA TYR A 131 -27.56 -26.81 -27.50
C TYR A 131 -29.09 -26.87 -27.39
N LEU A 132 -29.71 -25.87 -26.77
CA LEU A 132 -31.17 -25.77 -26.64
C LEU A 132 -31.86 -25.14 -27.89
N ILE A 133 -31.24 -24.08 -28.45
CA ILE A 133 -31.87 -23.30 -29.54
C ILE A 133 -31.77 -24.03 -30.88
N VAL A 134 -30.60 -24.65 -31.16
CA VAL A 134 -30.39 -25.34 -32.45
C VAL A 134 -31.43 -26.43 -32.74
N PRO A 135 -31.71 -27.38 -31.83
CA PRO A 135 -32.72 -28.40 -32.07
C PRO A 135 -34.16 -27.83 -32.19
N LEU A 136 -34.47 -26.77 -31.43
CA LEU A 136 -35.75 -26.12 -31.47
C LEU A 136 -36.00 -25.44 -32.82
N VAL A 137 -35.01 -24.76 -33.38
CA VAL A 137 -35.07 -24.14 -34.70
C VAL A 137 -35.19 -25.20 -35.80
N VAL A 138 -34.42 -26.30 -35.72
CA VAL A 138 -34.51 -27.40 -36.68
C VAL A 138 -35.87 -28.06 -36.68
N ILE A 139 -36.44 -28.36 -35.52
CA ILE A 139 -37.78 -28.94 -35.38
C ILE A 139 -38.84 -27.98 -35.91
N GLY A 140 -38.73 -26.69 -35.61
CA GLY A 140 -39.66 -25.66 -36.13
C GLY A 140 -39.66 -25.55 -37.65
N LEU A 141 -38.47 -25.57 -38.28
CA LEU A 141 -38.31 -25.54 -39.72
C LEU A 141 -38.84 -26.81 -40.39
N THR A 142 -38.55 -27.98 -39.85
CA THR A 142 -39.05 -29.26 -40.40
C THR A 142 -40.55 -29.37 -40.26
N SER A 143 -41.17 -28.85 -39.21
CA SER A 143 -42.62 -28.78 -39.01
C SER A 143 -43.27 -27.87 -40.06
N MET A 144 -42.68 -26.74 -40.38
CA MET A 144 -43.19 -25.82 -41.41
C MET A 144 -43.09 -26.44 -42.83
N THR A 145 -42.03 -27.12 -43.17
CA THR A 145 -41.87 -27.77 -44.46
C THR A 145 -42.81 -28.96 -44.66
N SER A 146 -43.04 -29.73 -43.59
CA SER A 146 -44.01 -30.83 -43.66
C SER A 146 -45.47 -30.35 -43.79
N SER A 147 -45.83 -29.21 -43.20
CA SER A 147 -47.12 -28.58 -43.37
C SER A 147 -47.37 -28.06 -44.79
N MET A 148 -46.35 -27.58 -45.48
CA MET A 148 -46.43 -27.14 -46.88
C MET A 148 -46.52 -28.33 -47.86
N ALA A 149 -45.85 -29.44 -47.54
CA ALA A 149 -45.92 -30.65 -48.42
C ALA A 149 -47.22 -31.39 -48.32
N GLY A 150 -48.05 -31.17 -47.30
CA GLY A 150 -49.36 -31.77 -47.12
C GLY A 150 -50.52 -31.03 -47.82
N LEU A 151 -50.27 -29.93 -48.53
CA LEU A 151 -51.23 -29.11 -49.25
C LEU A 151 -51.18 -29.27 -50.80
N GLN A 152 -50.41 -30.23 -51.31
CA GLN A 152 -50.41 -30.68 -52.69
C GLN A 152 -51.07 -32.08 -52.76
#